data_2dd9d599512586672693285e056c398d
#
_entry.id   2dd9d599512586672693285e056c398d
#
_cell.length_a   1.000
_cell.length_b   1.000
_cell.length_c   1.000
_cell.angle_alpha   90.00
_cell.angle_beta   90.00
_cell.angle_gamma   90.00
#
_symmetry.space_group_name_H-M   'P 1'
#
loop_
_entity.id
_entity.type
_entity.pdbx_description
1 polymer ?
#
loop_
_entity_poly.entity_id
_entity_poly.type
_entity_poly.pdbx_seq_one_letter_code
_entity_poly.pdbx_strand_id
1 'polypeptide(L)'
;MPSLAKWLGDTLESVMASKFIQVKLTGKELVAPAVVKLYFEGNLQGIPFHEGNAVAFRVNQIDYRNYTPSYWDDSGCEIIVHLHSNGPGSRFFEQIQPGAQLKMLIPRGRKMFDNSFATHTVIFDETGLGYATSVFEASSKNGQEFYAFGNVPGPVNNIRFPFNATNAKNGQYHLLEQDFQAFLDRYWIAAKQGAFYMVGNGKLVQITRNVLRSRGIQRQQLFTYTYWIEGRKGL
;
A
#
# COMPACT_ATOMS: atom_id res chain seq x y z
N MET A 1 -16.83 27.66 19.12
CA MET A 1 -15.53 28.08 18.54
C MET A 1 -14.78 26.82 18.12
N PRO A 2 -14.13 26.77 16.94
CA PRO A 2 -13.31 25.63 16.59
C PRO A 2 -12.19 25.46 17.60
N SER A 3 -11.83 24.20 17.93
CA SER A 3 -10.67 23.94 18.81
C SER A 3 -9.38 24.42 18.13
N LEU A 4 -8.33 24.76 18.92
CA LEU A 4 -7.02 25.17 18.40
C LEU A 4 -6.49 24.15 17.38
N ALA A 5 -6.69 22.87 17.65
CA ALA A 5 -6.31 21.77 16.76
C ALA A 5 -7.03 21.82 15.39
N LYS A 6 -8.34 22.11 15.39
CA LYS A 6 -9.10 22.25 14.14
C LYS A 6 -8.63 23.47 13.35
N TRP A 7 -8.41 24.61 14.01
CA TRP A 7 -7.92 25.82 13.37
C TRP A 7 -6.56 25.59 12.66
N LEU A 8 -5.61 24.91 13.32
CA LEU A 8 -4.32 24.56 12.71
C LEU A 8 -4.46 23.69 11.44
N GLY A 9 -5.34 22.68 11.49
CA GLY A 9 -5.61 21.85 10.32
C GLY A 9 -6.26 22.64 9.18
N ASP A 10 -7.20 23.49 9.46
CA ASP A 10 -7.90 24.33 8.47
C ASP A 10 -6.95 25.37 7.85
N THR A 11 -6.04 25.94 8.65
CA THR A 11 -4.97 26.85 8.18
C THR A 11 -3.99 26.14 7.25
N LEU A 12 -3.57 24.93 7.60
CA LEU A 12 -2.67 24.10 6.75
C LEU A 12 -3.34 23.81 5.39
N GLU A 13 -4.61 23.42 5.38
CA GLU A 13 -5.36 23.18 4.14
C GLU A 13 -5.53 24.44 3.30
N SER A 14 -5.72 25.60 3.93
CA SER A 14 -5.83 26.89 3.22
C SER A 14 -4.50 27.29 2.56
N VAL A 15 -3.39 27.20 3.31
CA VAL A 15 -2.05 27.54 2.79
C VAL A 15 -1.60 26.57 1.69
N MET A 16 -2.01 25.31 1.77
CA MET A 16 -1.68 24.25 0.81
C MET A 16 -2.82 23.94 -0.16
N ALA A 17 -3.77 24.83 -0.36
CA ALA A 17 -4.99 24.56 -1.12
C ALA A 17 -4.71 23.97 -2.53
N SER A 18 -3.66 24.43 -3.22
CA SER A 18 -3.25 23.91 -4.53
C SER A 18 -2.70 22.47 -4.50
N LYS A 19 -2.46 21.90 -3.32
CA LYS A 19 -2.00 20.52 -3.14
C LYS A 19 -3.14 19.56 -2.78
N PHE A 20 -4.37 20.05 -2.67
CA PHE A 20 -5.53 19.22 -2.37
C PHE A 20 -6.44 19.09 -3.58
N ILE A 21 -6.95 17.87 -3.77
CA ILE A 21 -7.94 17.51 -4.78
C ILE A 21 -9.23 17.19 -4.07
N GLN A 22 -10.36 17.62 -4.63
CA GLN A 22 -11.68 17.19 -4.20
C GLN A 22 -11.98 15.83 -4.82
N VAL A 23 -12.30 14.85 -3.98
CA VAL A 23 -12.70 13.51 -4.41
C VAL A 23 -13.98 13.09 -3.68
N LYS A 24 -14.79 12.27 -4.36
CA LYS A 24 -16.02 11.68 -3.81
C LYS A 24 -15.81 10.18 -3.64
N LEU A 25 -16.09 9.67 -2.44
CA LEU A 25 -16.16 8.22 -2.22
C LEU A 25 -17.41 7.68 -2.92
N THR A 26 -17.25 6.82 -3.90
CA THR A 26 -18.36 6.23 -4.70
C THR A 26 -18.66 4.80 -4.33
N GLY A 27 -17.68 4.07 -3.78
CA GLY A 27 -17.85 2.68 -3.40
C GLY A 27 -16.93 2.26 -2.25
N LYS A 28 -17.38 1.23 -1.53
CA LYS A 28 -16.62 0.59 -0.44
C LYS A 28 -16.90 -0.91 -0.47
N GLU A 29 -15.86 -1.72 -0.56
CA GLU A 29 -15.95 -3.16 -0.73
C GLU A 29 -15.01 -3.88 0.21
N LEU A 30 -15.48 -4.96 0.88
CA LEU A 30 -14.65 -5.83 1.71
C LEU A 30 -13.87 -6.79 0.82
N VAL A 31 -12.52 -6.75 0.87
CA VAL A 31 -11.66 -7.62 0.06
C VAL A 31 -10.96 -8.71 0.86
N ALA A 32 -10.79 -8.50 2.17
CA ALA A 32 -10.30 -9.51 3.11
C ALA A 32 -10.82 -9.16 4.52
N PRO A 33 -10.70 -10.02 5.53
CA PRO A 33 -11.04 -9.67 6.90
C PRO A 33 -10.37 -8.37 7.32
N ALA A 34 -11.17 -7.37 7.70
CA ALA A 34 -10.73 -6.02 8.05
C ALA A 34 -9.94 -5.26 6.96
N VAL A 35 -10.05 -5.66 5.69
CA VAL A 35 -9.43 -4.95 4.55
C VAL A 35 -10.51 -4.50 3.58
N VAL A 36 -10.58 -3.21 3.33
CA VAL A 36 -11.58 -2.61 2.43
C VAL A 36 -10.90 -1.94 1.25
N LYS A 37 -11.53 -2.07 0.08
CA LYS A 37 -11.22 -1.28 -1.10
C LYS A 37 -12.20 -0.11 -1.16
N LEU A 38 -11.67 1.08 -1.39
CA LEU A 38 -12.38 2.34 -1.50
C LEU A 38 -12.22 2.89 -2.91
N TYR A 39 -13.31 3.32 -3.52
CA TYR A 39 -13.35 3.88 -4.87
C TYR A 39 -13.60 5.38 -4.76
N PHE A 40 -12.72 6.17 -5.34
CA PHE A 40 -12.82 7.63 -5.33
C PHE A 40 -12.92 8.17 -6.75
N GLU A 41 -13.92 8.98 -7.02
CA GLU A 41 -14.03 9.80 -8.22
C GLU A 41 -13.53 11.22 -7.96
N GLY A 42 -12.86 11.81 -8.95
CA GLY A 42 -12.38 13.19 -8.91
C GLY A 42 -11.68 13.55 -10.22
N ASN A 43 -11.45 14.82 -10.46
CA ASN A 43 -10.65 15.26 -11.60
C ASN A 43 -9.16 15.13 -11.22
N LEU A 44 -8.51 14.05 -11.68
CA LEU A 44 -7.10 13.75 -11.45
C LEU A 44 -6.24 14.00 -12.69
N GLN A 45 -6.81 14.54 -13.74
CA GLN A 45 -6.14 14.83 -14.99
C GLN A 45 -4.92 15.74 -14.78
N GLY A 46 -3.79 15.35 -15.36
CA GLY A 46 -2.52 16.09 -15.25
C GLY A 46 -1.81 15.97 -13.90
N ILE A 47 -2.33 15.17 -12.98
CA ILE A 47 -1.66 14.91 -11.69
C ILE A 47 -0.77 13.68 -11.84
N PRO A 48 0.56 13.82 -11.74
CA PRO A 48 1.45 12.69 -11.93
C PRO A 48 1.32 11.68 -10.78
N PHE A 49 1.20 10.42 -11.14
CA PHE A 49 1.23 9.29 -10.22
C PHE A 49 2.29 8.28 -10.65
N HIS A 50 3.01 7.73 -9.68
CA HIS A 50 3.95 6.64 -9.86
C HIS A 50 3.72 5.59 -8.76
N GLU A 51 3.91 4.33 -9.07
CA GLU A 51 3.79 3.23 -8.14
C GLU A 51 4.72 3.44 -6.94
N GLY A 52 4.13 3.39 -5.73
CA GLY A 52 4.80 3.75 -4.47
C GLY A 52 4.54 5.18 -3.99
N ASN A 53 3.95 6.04 -4.81
CA ASN A 53 3.43 7.31 -4.31
C ASN A 53 2.27 7.08 -3.33
N ALA A 54 2.17 7.95 -2.35
CA ALA A 54 1.06 7.96 -1.41
C ALA A 54 0.25 9.26 -1.53
N VAL A 55 -1.06 9.13 -1.43
CA VAL A 55 -1.98 10.21 -1.16
C VAL A 55 -2.25 10.31 0.34
N ALA A 56 -2.76 11.44 0.83
CA ALA A 56 -3.11 11.56 2.25
C ALA A 56 -4.50 12.14 2.44
N PHE A 57 -5.17 11.63 3.47
CA PHE A 57 -6.45 12.15 3.96
C PHE A 57 -6.31 12.66 5.39
N ARG A 58 -6.99 13.75 5.69
CA ARG A 58 -7.19 14.22 7.06
C ARG A 58 -8.22 13.32 7.73
N VAL A 59 -7.78 12.55 8.70
CA VAL A 59 -8.62 11.51 9.35
C VAL A 59 -9.24 11.94 10.67
N ASN A 60 -8.82 13.09 11.19
CA ASN A 60 -9.42 13.79 12.33
C ASN A 60 -9.05 15.29 12.28
N GLN A 61 -9.16 16.01 13.39
CA GLN A 61 -8.92 17.46 13.43
C GLN A 61 -7.50 17.87 13.01
N ILE A 62 -6.46 17.02 13.23
CA ILE A 62 -5.05 17.34 13.01
C ILE A 62 -4.26 16.28 12.29
N ASP A 63 -4.72 15.01 12.30
CA ASP A 63 -3.94 13.90 11.76
C ASP A 63 -4.22 13.67 10.28
N TYR A 64 -3.15 13.51 9.52
CA TYR A 64 -3.15 12.99 8.16
C TYR A 64 -2.62 11.56 8.15
N ARG A 65 -3.18 10.72 7.27
CA ARG A 65 -2.68 9.37 7.03
C ARG A 65 -2.45 9.15 5.56
N ASN A 66 -1.31 8.50 5.27
CA ASN A 66 -0.89 8.18 3.91
C ASN A 66 -1.45 6.83 3.49
N TYR A 67 -1.88 6.73 2.22
CA TYR A 67 -2.35 5.51 1.59
C TYR A 67 -1.78 5.42 0.19
N THR A 68 -1.31 4.24 -0.21
CA THR A 68 -0.84 4.00 -1.57
C THR A 68 -2.03 3.61 -2.44
N PRO A 69 -2.36 4.37 -3.50
CA PRO A 69 -3.38 3.96 -4.45
C PRO A 69 -3.05 2.62 -5.08
N SER A 70 -4.05 1.75 -5.19
CA SER A 70 -3.97 0.48 -5.91
C SER A 70 -4.24 0.65 -7.41
N TYR A 71 -4.93 1.72 -7.77
CA TYR A 71 -5.22 2.14 -9.14
C TYR A 71 -5.33 3.67 -9.21
N TRP A 72 -4.94 4.24 -10.36
CA TRP A 72 -5.00 5.68 -10.63
C TRP A 72 -5.24 5.94 -12.10
N ASP A 73 -6.22 6.82 -12.41
CA ASP A 73 -6.43 7.39 -13.74
C ASP A 73 -6.92 8.85 -13.66
N ASP A 74 -7.26 9.45 -14.80
CA ASP A 74 -7.70 10.85 -14.87
C ASP A 74 -9.05 11.11 -14.18
N SER A 75 -9.86 10.08 -13.94
CA SER A 75 -11.21 10.16 -13.39
C SER A 75 -11.31 9.79 -11.91
N GLY A 76 -10.30 9.11 -11.36
CA GLY A 76 -10.34 8.66 -9.97
C GLY A 76 -9.22 7.73 -9.55
N CYS A 77 -9.37 7.17 -8.35
CA CYS A 77 -8.41 6.21 -7.82
C CYS A 77 -9.07 5.17 -6.92
N GLU A 78 -8.37 4.04 -6.75
CA GLU A 78 -8.72 3.02 -5.76
C GLU A 78 -7.68 2.99 -4.65
N ILE A 79 -8.13 2.78 -3.41
CA ILE A 79 -7.26 2.66 -2.23
C ILE A 79 -7.68 1.44 -1.43
N ILE A 80 -6.72 0.59 -1.06
CA ILE A 80 -6.96 -0.55 -0.18
C ILE A 80 -6.48 -0.19 1.22
N VAL A 81 -7.37 -0.33 2.21
CA VAL A 81 -7.13 0.08 3.60
C VAL A 81 -7.33 -1.11 4.53
N HIS A 82 -6.35 -1.38 5.38
CA HIS A 82 -6.51 -2.29 6.50
C HIS A 82 -7.14 -1.55 7.69
N LEU A 83 -8.32 -2.02 8.13
CA LEU A 83 -9.08 -1.47 9.25
C LEU A 83 -8.67 -2.16 10.55
N HIS A 84 -7.57 -1.73 11.15
CA HIS A 84 -7.19 -2.18 12.48
C HIS A 84 -7.86 -1.30 13.57
N SER A 85 -8.48 -1.89 14.58
CA SER A 85 -9.46 -1.29 15.50
C SER A 85 -9.05 0.00 16.23
N ASN A 86 -7.76 0.35 16.32
CA ASN A 86 -7.27 1.40 17.20
C ASN A 86 -6.68 2.65 16.50
N GLY A 87 -6.57 2.67 15.18
CA GLY A 87 -5.98 3.78 14.45
C GLY A 87 -7.00 4.87 14.04
N PRO A 88 -6.63 6.17 14.03
CA PRO A 88 -7.54 7.22 13.58
C PRO A 88 -7.94 7.06 12.10
N GLY A 89 -7.04 6.57 11.24
CA GLY A 89 -7.34 6.28 9.85
C GLY A 89 -8.33 5.14 9.68
N SER A 90 -8.18 4.06 10.46
CA SER A 90 -9.11 2.92 10.45
C SER A 90 -10.51 3.34 10.85
N ARG A 91 -10.65 4.05 11.98
CA ARG A 91 -11.95 4.58 12.42
C ARG A 91 -12.60 5.51 11.39
N PHE A 92 -11.80 6.36 10.77
CA PHE A 92 -12.28 7.27 9.73
C PHE A 92 -12.86 6.50 8.54
N PHE A 93 -12.10 5.57 7.96
CA PHE A 93 -12.56 4.79 6.82
C PHE A 93 -13.57 3.70 7.15
N GLU A 94 -13.67 3.27 8.40
CA GLU A 94 -14.74 2.40 8.86
C GLU A 94 -16.10 3.11 8.82
N GLN A 95 -16.15 4.38 9.28
CA GLN A 95 -17.36 5.15 9.44
C GLN A 95 -17.85 5.85 8.17
N ILE A 96 -16.92 6.18 7.26
CA ILE A 96 -17.26 6.93 6.04
C ILE A 96 -18.14 6.09 5.11
N GLN A 97 -19.11 6.74 4.49
CA GLN A 97 -20.07 6.12 3.58
C GLN A 97 -19.91 6.65 2.15
N PRO A 98 -20.26 5.85 1.12
CA PRO A 98 -20.36 6.33 -0.25
C PRO A 98 -21.22 7.61 -0.34
N GLY A 99 -20.79 8.54 -1.19
CA GLY A 99 -21.37 9.90 -1.30
C GLY A 99 -20.56 10.97 -0.57
N ALA A 100 -19.66 10.60 0.35
CA ALA A 100 -18.86 11.56 1.09
C ALA A 100 -17.86 12.31 0.19
N GLN A 101 -17.77 13.63 0.36
CA GLN A 101 -16.78 14.49 -0.29
C GLN A 101 -15.56 14.67 0.62
N LEU A 102 -14.39 14.45 0.07
CA LEU A 102 -13.12 14.52 0.80
C LEU A 102 -12.10 15.38 0.08
N LYS A 103 -11.17 15.93 0.86
CA LYS A 103 -9.94 16.52 0.35
C LYS A 103 -8.83 15.49 0.42
N MET A 104 -8.25 15.15 -0.72
CA MET A 104 -7.12 14.24 -0.86
C MET A 104 -5.87 15.05 -1.20
N LEU A 105 -4.80 14.86 -0.46
CA LEU A 105 -3.50 15.47 -0.80
C LEU A 105 -2.93 14.73 -2.03
N ILE A 106 -2.40 15.48 -3.00
CA ILE A 106 -1.84 14.92 -4.25
C ILE A 106 -0.78 13.86 -3.98
N PRO A 107 -0.56 12.92 -4.92
CA PRO A 107 0.45 11.87 -4.80
C PRO A 107 1.84 12.45 -4.52
N ARG A 108 2.56 11.81 -3.60
CA ARG A 108 3.92 12.19 -3.22
C ARG A 108 4.69 10.98 -2.72
N GLY A 109 6.00 11.13 -2.59
CA GLY A 109 6.89 10.09 -2.10
C GLY A 109 7.79 9.51 -3.18
N ARG A 110 8.35 8.34 -2.92
CA ARG A 110 9.30 7.72 -3.82
C ARG A 110 8.59 6.98 -4.94
N LYS A 111 9.11 7.10 -6.16
CA LYS A 111 8.83 6.15 -7.22
C LYS A 111 9.51 4.83 -6.86
N MET A 112 8.75 3.78 -6.63
CA MET A 112 9.30 2.48 -6.21
C MET A 112 9.26 1.42 -7.29
N PHE A 113 8.53 1.62 -8.37
CA PHE A 113 8.52 0.71 -9.51
C PHE A 113 9.66 1.03 -10.47
N ASP A 114 10.49 0.03 -10.79
CA ASP A 114 11.58 0.16 -11.76
C ASP A 114 11.27 -0.67 -12.99
N ASN A 115 10.83 0.00 -14.04
CA ASN A 115 10.41 -0.61 -15.31
C ASN A 115 11.54 -1.27 -16.12
N SER A 116 12.79 -1.14 -15.69
CA SER A 116 13.95 -1.78 -16.37
C SER A 116 14.02 -3.30 -16.11
N PHE A 117 13.32 -3.80 -15.08
CA PHE A 117 13.28 -5.23 -14.78
C PHE A 117 12.14 -5.92 -15.54
N ALA A 118 12.42 -7.11 -16.07
CA ALA A 118 11.41 -7.93 -16.73
C ALA A 118 10.52 -8.72 -15.76
N THR A 119 10.94 -8.83 -14.49
CA THR A 119 10.26 -9.62 -13.46
C THR A 119 10.14 -8.80 -12.19
N HIS A 120 8.96 -8.78 -11.59
CA HIS A 120 8.64 -8.04 -10.36
C HIS A 120 8.08 -8.97 -9.30
N THR A 121 8.72 -9.01 -8.14
CA THR A 121 8.25 -9.78 -6.99
C THR A 121 7.88 -8.84 -5.86
N VAL A 122 6.62 -8.86 -5.43
CA VAL A 122 6.13 -8.02 -4.31
C VAL A 122 5.91 -8.88 -3.07
N ILE A 123 6.48 -8.43 -1.95
CA ILE A 123 6.34 -9.04 -0.63
C ILE A 123 5.62 -8.03 0.26
N PHE A 124 4.47 -8.40 0.83
CA PHE A 124 3.60 -7.46 1.53
C PHE A 124 2.82 -8.09 2.67
N ASP A 125 2.32 -7.26 3.57
CA ASP A 125 1.22 -7.59 4.49
C ASP A 125 -0.09 -6.92 4.02
N GLU A 126 -1.15 -7.03 4.81
CA GLU A 126 -2.46 -6.44 4.50
C GLU A 126 -2.40 -4.93 4.22
N THR A 127 -1.43 -4.19 4.78
CA THR A 127 -1.26 -2.74 4.54
C THR A 127 -0.58 -2.45 3.22
N GLY A 128 0.20 -3.40 2.70
CA GLY A 128 0.92 -3.32 1.43
C GLY A 128 0.12 -3.77 0.21
N LEU A 129 -1.10 -4.28 0.41
CA LEU A 129 -1.93 -4.85 -0.66
C LEU A 129 -2.23 -3.85 -1.78
N GLY A 130 -2.48 -2.58 -1.45
CA GLY A 130 -2.68 -1.52 -2.44
C GLY A 130 -1.46 -1.32 -3.34
N TYR A 131 -0.27 -1.30 -2.76
CA TYR A 131 0.97 -1.23 -3.52
C TYR A 131 1.19 -2.46 -4.42
N ALA A 132 0.96 -3.67 -3.89
CA ALA A 132 1.09 -4.90 -4.68
C ALA A 132 0.16 -4.90 -5.91
N THR A 133 -1.08 -4.41 -5.75
CA THR A 133 -2.03 -4.23 -6.86
C THR A 133 -1.51 -3.21 -7.89
N SER A 134 -0.98 -2.08 -7.43
CA SER A 134 -0.42 -1.05 -8.31
C SER A 134 0.77 -1.56 -9.14
N VAL A 135 1.67 -2.34 -8.53
CA VAL A 135 2.80 -2.97 -9.25
C VAL A 135 2.31 -4.04 -10.24
N PHE A 136 1.30 -4.83 -9.88
CA PHE A 136 0.68 -5.79 -10.79
C PHE A 136 0.11 -5.11 -12.03
N GLU A 137 -0.64 -4.03 -11.86
CA GLU A 137 -1.21 -3.27 -12.98
C GLU A 137 -0.12 -2.69 -13.89
N ALA A 138 0.95 -2.12 -13.30
CA ALA A 138 2.06 -1.57 -14.05
C ALA A 138 2.83 -2.64 -14.82
N SER A 139 3.18 -3.77 -14.17
CA SER A 139 3.87 -4.88 -14.83
C SER A 139 3.03 -5.52 -15.92
N SER A 140 1.73 -5.70 -15.69
CA SER A 140 0.80 -6.24 -16.70
C SER A 140 0.70 -5.35 -17.94
N LYS A 141 0.62 -4.03 -17.76
CA LYS A 141 0.62 -3.06 -18.87
C LYS A 141 1.90 -3.12 -19.71
N ASN A 142 3.02 -3.47 -19.09
CA ASN A 142 4.34 -3.57 -19.75
C ASN A 142 4.67 -4.99 -20.26
N GLY A 143 3.77 -5.98 -20.08
CA GLY A 143 4.01 -7.37 -20.45
C GLY A 143 5.12 -8.05 -19.62
N GLN A 144 5.31 -7.61 -18.38
CA GLN A 144 6.33 -8.10 -17.47
C GLN A 144 5.77 -9.17 -16.55
N GLU A 145 6.63 -10.05 -16.03
CA GLU A 145 6.25 -11.10 -15.10
C GLU A 145 6.03 -10.53 -13.69
N PHE A 146 5.01 -11.04 -13.00
CA PHE A 146 4.67 -10.63 -11.66
C PHE A 146 4.52 -11.84 -10.73
N TYR A 147 5.19 -11.77 -9.57
CA TYR A 147 5.06 -12.72 -8.47
C TYR A 147 4.70 -11.98 -7.18
N ALA A 148 3.92 -12.61 -6.32
CA ALA A 148 3.50 -12.00 -5.07
C ALA A 148 3.53 -12.99 -3.89
N PHE A 149 4.09 -12.53 -2.77
CA PHE A 149 4.08 -13.22 -1.48
C PHE A 149 3.42 -12.32 -0.44
N GLY A 150 2.27 -12.73 0.06
CA GLY A 150 1.45 -11.93 0.98
C GLY A 150 1.32 -12.57 2.37
N ASN A 151 1.60 -11.82 3.42
CA ASN A 151 1.23 -12.17 4.79
C ASN A 151 -0.09 -11.48 5.14
N VAL A 152 -1.21 -12.08 4.72
CA VAL A 152 -2.55 -11.51 4.85
C VAL A 152 -3.46 -12.49 5.59
N PRO A 153 -4.16 -12.07 6.66
CA PRO A 153 -5.04 -12.94 7.41
C PRO A 153 -6.28 -13.34 6.60
N GLY A 154 -6.52 -14.65 6.48
CA GLY A 154 -7.72 -15.22 5.89
C GLY A 154 -7.80 -15.12 4.36
N PRO A 155 -8.96 -15.52 3.79
CA PRO A 155 -9.17 -15.48 2.35
C PRO A 155 -9.23 -14.03 1.85
N VAL A 156 -8.66 -13.81 0.69
CA VAL A 156 -8.69 -12.53 -0.01
C VAL A 156 -9.55 -12.68 -1.26
N ASN A 157 -10.55 -11.82 -1.39
CA ASN A 157 -11.50 -11.80 -2.51
C ASN A 157 -11.28 -10.53 -3.36
N ASN A 158 -11.71 -10.58 -4.62
CA ASN A 158 -11.74 -9.40 -5.50
C ASN A 158 -10.41 -8.67 -5.68
N ILE A 159 -9.30 -9.41 -5.60
CA ILE A 159 -7.97 -8.95 -5.98
C ILE A 159 -7.63 -9.47 -7.37
N ARG A 160 -7.00 -8.62 -8.17
CA ARG A 160 -6.75 -8.85 -9.59
C ARG A 160 -5.57 -9.78 -9.89
N PHE A 161 -4.84 -10.24 -8.89
CA PHE A 161 -3.66 -11.09 -9.08
C PHE A 161 -3.62 -12.27 -8.11
N PRO A 162 -3.07 -13.42 -8.52
CA PRO A 162 -2.81 -14.53 -7.61
C PRO A 162 -1.58 -14.22 -6.74
N PHE A 163 -1.58 -14.65 -5.49
CA PHE A 163 -0.42 -14.58 -4.62
C PHE A 163 -0.28 -15.80 -3.72
N ASN A 164 0.96 -16.09 -3.31
CA ASN A 164 1.23 -17.08 -2.30
C ASN A 164 0.99 -16.44 -0.93
N ALA A 165 0.02 -16.96 -0.20
CA ALA A 165 -0.34 -16.47 1.11
C ALA A 165 0.41 -17.21 2.21
N THR A 166 0.90 -16.49 3.20
CA THR A 166 1.19 -17.00 4.53
C THR A 166 0.29 -16.30 5.53
N ASN A 167 -0.03 -16.96 6.62
CA ASN A 167 -0.87 -16.41 7.68
C ASN A 167 -0.10 -16.40 9.01
N ALA A 168 1.18 -16.04 8.96
CA ALA A 168 2.00 -15.92 10.14
C ALA A 168 1.49 -14.76 11.02
N LYS A 169 1.01 -15.11 12.20
CA LYS A 169 0.57 -14.13 13.21
C LYS A 169 1.77 -13.46 13.87
N ASN A 170 1.53 -12.34 14.55
CA ASN A 170 2.55 -11.66 15.35
C ASN A 170 3.30 -12.64 16.25
N GLY A 171 4.63 -12.60 16.20
CA GLY A 171 5.51 -13.52 16.95
C GLY A 171 5.87 -14.83 16.22
N GLN A 172 5.18 -15.21 15.14
CA GLN A 172 5.47 -16.42 14.35
C GLN A 172 6.39 -16.12 13.15
N TYR A 173 7.38 -15.28 13.33
CA TYR A 173 8.27 -14.84 12.25
C TYR A 173 9.10 -15.97 11.63
N HIS A 174 9.31 -17.06 12.34
CA HIS A 174 9.97 -18.26 11.80
C HIS A 174 9.11 -18.95 10.71
N LEU A 175 7.79 -18.97 10.87
CA LEU A 175 6.88 -19.50 9.85
C LEU A 175 6.87 -18.60 8.60
N LEU A 176 6.84 -17.28 8.80
CA LEU A 176 6.96 -16.32 7.70
C LEU A 176 8.25 -16.54 6.90
N GLU A 177 9.38 -16.76 7.57
CA GLU A 177 10.66 -17.00 6.92
C GLU A 177 10.67 -18.32 6.16
N GLN A 178 10.16 -19.41 6.75
CA GLN A 178 10.05 -20.72 6.10
C GLN A 178 9.15 -20.69 4.86
N ASP A 179 7.98 -20.08 4.97
CA ASP A 179 7.04 -19.96 3.85
C ASP A 179 7.63 -19.09 2.72
N PHE A 180 8.34 -18.03 3.07
CA PHE A 180 9.01 -17.18 2.08
C PHE A 180 10.18 -17.89 1.40
N GLN A 181 10.94 -18.71 2.11
CA GLN A 181 11.99 -19.54 1.51
C GLN A 181 11.40 -20.56 0.54
N ALA A 182 10.32 -21.23 0.91
CA ALA A 182 9.62 -22.18 0.03
C ALA A 182 9.05 -21.50 -1.23
N PHE A 183 8.51 -20.28 -1.08
CA PHE A 183 8.11 -19.44 -2.21
C PHE A 183 9.28 -19.15 -3.15
N LEU A 184 10.42 -18.72 -2.62
CA LEU A 184 11.62 -18.45 -3.41
C LEU A 184 12.14 -19.71 -4.12
N ASP A 185 12.15 -20.87 -3.45
CA ASP A 185 12.61 -22.13 -4.07
C ASP A 185 11.76 -22.47 -5.30
N ARG A 186 10.46 -22.23 -5.23
CA ARG A 186 9.53 -22.48 -6.35
C ARG A 186 9.74 -21.53 -7.53
N TYR A 187 10.01 -20.25 -7.28
CA TYR A 187 10.02 -19.22 -8.32
C TYR A 187 11.44 -18.65 -8.59
N TRP A 188 12.48 -19.20 -7.97
CA TRP A 188 13.83 -18.64 -7.96
C TRP A 188 14.40 -18.35 -9.35
N ILE A 189 14.26 -19.31 -10.28
CA ILE A 189 14.85 -19.19 -11.62
C ILE A 189 14.30 -17.95 -12.36
N ALA A 190 13.00 -17.72 -12.27
CA ALA A 190 12.35 -16.58 -12.89
C ALA A 190 12.58 -15.27 -12.10
N ALA A 191 12.53 -15.32 -10.78
CA ALA A 191 12.54 -14.14 -9.92
C ALA A 191 13.94 -13.53 -9.70
N LYS A 192 15.02 -14.34 -9.66
CA LYS A 192 16.37 -13.93 -9.21
C LYS A 192 17.00 -12.77 -9.98
N GLN A 193 16.61 -12.53 -11.22
CA GLN A 193 17.08 -11.41 -12.04
C GLN A 193 16.14 -10.19 -11.97
N GLY A 194 15.02 -10.32 -11.29
CA GLY A 194 13.99 -9.28 -11.18
C GLY A 194 14.20 -8.32 -10.02
N ALA A 195 13.24 -7.41 -9.88
CA ALA A 195 13.12 -6.50 -8.76
C ALA A 195 12.27 -7.12 -7.64
N PHE A 196 12.67 -6.88 -6.39
CA PHE A 196 11.98 -7.31 -5.19
C PHE A 196 11.52 -6.10 -4.39
N TYR A 197 10.23 -5.99 -4.20
CA TYR A 197 9.57 -4.90 -3.46
C TYR A 197 9.03 -5.43 -2.14
N MET A 198 9.50 -4.90 -1.03
CA MET A 198 9.08 -5.32 0.32
C MET A 198 8.40 -4.16 1.01
N VAL A 199 7.10 -4.29 1.30
CA VAL A 199 6.27 -3.22 1.88
C VAL A 199 5.42 -3.73 3.03
N GLY A 200 5.10 -2.85 3.98
CA GLY A 200 4.26 -3.16 5.13
C GLY A 200 4.99 -3.16 6.45
N ASN A 201 4.83 -4.19 7.26
CA ASN A 201 5.44 -4.34 8.59
C ASN A 201 6.96 -4.35 8.53
N GLY A 202 7.62 -3.58 9.41
CA GLY A 202 9.08 -3.48 9.45
C GLY A 202 9.80 -4.80 9.70
N LYS A 203 9.19 -5.74 10.46
CA LYS A 203 9.77 -7.06 10.70
C LYS A 203 9.68 -7.96 9.46
N LEU A 204 8.53 -7.95 8.76
CA LEU A 204 8.38 -8.62 7.46
C LEU A 204 9.44 -8.14 6.48
N VAL A 205 9.58 -6.80 6.31
CA VAL A 205 10.57 -6.19 5.43
C VAL A 205 12.00 -6.61 5.82
N GLN A 206 12.33 -6.64 7.12
CA GLN A 206 13.64 -7.03 7.60
C GLN A 206 13.96 -8.49 7.28
N ILE A 207 13.05 -9.42 7.60
CA ILE A 207 13.24 -10.87 7.41
C ILE A 207 13.42 -11.17 5.92
N THR A 208 12.48 -10.75 5.09
CA THR A 208 12.48 -11.07 3.66
C THR A 208 13.68 -10.45 2.94
N ARG A 209 14.08 -9.22 3.32
CA ARG A 209 15.32 -8.62 2.80
C ARG A 209 16.56 -9.43 3.18
N ASN A 210 16.65 -9.92 4.42
CA ASN A 210 17.81 -10.71 4.85
C ASN A 210 17.89 -12.04 4.10
N VAL A 211 16.77 -12.73 3.90
CA VAL A 211 16.69 -13.96 3.09
C VAL A 211 17.12 -13.69 1.64
N LEU A 212 16.65 -12.62 1.01
CA LEU A 212 17.05 -12.26 -0.37
C LEU A 212 18.55 -11.97 -0.45
N ARG A 213 19.10 -11.24 0.50
CA ARG A 213 20.54 -10.93 0.56
C ARG A 213 21.40 -12.19 0.77
N SER A 214 20.99 -13.11 1.63
CA SER A 214 21.71 -14.39 1.84
C SER A 214 21.70 -15.27 0.57
N ARG A 215 20.71 -15.10 -0.32
CA ARG A 215 20.63 -15.75 -1.63
C ARG A 215 21.37 -14.99 -2.74
N GLY A 216 22.10 -13.90 -2.43
CA GLY A 216 22.93 -13.16 -3.38
C GLY A 216 22.20 -12.08 -4.18
N ILE A 217 20.93 -11.74 -3.85
CA ILE A 217 20.23 -10.65 -4.52
C ILE A 217 20.94 -9.32 -4.25
N GLN A 218 21.19 -8.57 -5.29
CA GLN A 218 21.94 -7.32 -5.25
C GLN A 218 21.12 -6.17 -4.72
N ARG A 219 21.76 -5.17 -4.09
CA ARG A 219 21.10 -4.01 -3.48
C ARG A 219 20.18 -3.25 -4.46
N GLN A 220 20.56 -3.13 -5.70
CA GLN A 220 19.82 -2.43 -6.76
C GLN A 220 18.50 -3.12 -7.14
N GLN A 221 18.33 -4.39 -6.80
CA GLN A 221 17.10 -5.17 -6.99
C GLN A 221 16.14 -5.07 -5.81
N LEU A 222 16.56 -4.46 -4.68
CA LEU A 222 15.83 -4.46 -3.42
C LEU A 222 15.20 -3.09 -3.14
N PHE A 223 13.90 -3.03 -3.20
CA PHE A 223 13.08 -1.85 -2.88
C PHE A 223 12.31 -2.10 -1.59
N THR A 224 12.49 -1.24 -0.59
CA THR A 224 11.88 -1.43 0.73
C THR A 224 11.13 -0.18 1.18
N TYR A 225 9.92 -0.37 1.71
CA TYR A 225 9.17 0.69 2.34
C TYR A 225 8.38 0.18 3.54
N THR A 226 8.84 0.52 4.73
CA THR A 226 8.15 0.16 5.98
C THR A 226 6.98 1.11 6.19
N TYR A 227 5.77 0.59 6.29
CA TYR A 227 4.54 1.36 6.53
C TYR A 227 4.25 1.48 8.02
N TRP A 228 4.60 0.46 8.80
CA TRP A 228 4.37 0.45 10.23
C TRP A 228 5.35 -0.46 10.97
N ILE A 229 5.52 -0.18 12.26
CA ILE A 229 6.34 -0.99 13.18
C ILE A 229 5.51 -1.21 14.43
N GLU A 230 5.44 -2.45 14.90
CA GLU A 230 4.74 -2.80 16.13
C GLU A 230 5.22 -1.94 17.31
N GLY A 231 4.28 -1.39 18.08
CA GLY A 231 4.56 -0.52 19.23
C GLY A 231 4.97 0.93 18.89
N ARG A 232 5.08 1.32 17.60
CA ARG A 232 5.37 2.71 17.20
C ARG A 232 4.13 3.40 16.65
N LYS A 233 3.95 4.68 17.02
CA LYS A 233 2.90 5.55 16.47
C LYS A 233 3.50 6.45 15.40
N GLY A 234 3.04 6.27 14.15
CA GLY A 234 3.48 7.05 13.00
C GLY A 234 4.89 6.66 12.51
N LEU A 235 5.06 6.62 11.20
CA LEU A 235 6.36 6.58 10.50
C LEU A 235 6.39 7.74 9.52
#